data_57fcbc31c4135f2ee07f731b56085b06
#
_entry.id   57fcbc31c4135f2ee07f731b56085b06
#
_cell.length_a   1.000
_cell.length_b   1.000
_cell.length_c   1.000
_cell.angle_alpha   90.00
_cell.angle_beta   90.00
_cell.angle_gamma   90.00
#
_symmetry.space_group_name_H-M   'P 1'
#
loop_
_entity.id
_entity.type
_entity.pdbx_description
1 polymer ?
#
loop_
_entity_poly.entity_id
_entity_poly.type
_entity_poly.pdbx_seq_one_letter_code
_entity_poly.pdbx_strand_id
1 'polypeptide(L)'
;QYSPGEDTFFKGVKKLMPAHWLEWKAGQLTVQRYWQPKFDPDDSRTLEEWEDEISAAMKESVQAHKIADVEVGSFLSSGVDSSYMAALAHVDKTFTVGFANKQYDETDYAQEFSKHIGVKNYAYRITPEEYWANLGKIQYHMDEPLADAASVALYFVNREASKQVKVCLSGEGADEFFGGYNIYKEPFTVTWYDKIPLPIRRAI
;
A
#
# COMPACT_ATOMS: atom_id res chain seq x y z
N GLN A 1 0.45 13.94 2.29
CA GLN A 1 0.01 14.91 3.32
C GLN A 1 -1.37 14.48 3.80
N TYR A 2 -1.54 14.33 5.09
CA TYR A 2 -2.73 13.78 5.75
C TYR A 2 -2.88 14.40 7.13
N SER A 3 -4.02 14.20 7.80
CA SER A 3 -4.21 14.59 9.20
C SER A 3 -3.61 13.52 10.12
N PRO A 4 -2.56 13.82 10.89
CA PRO A 4 -1.99 12.86 11.83
C PRO A 4 -2.88 12.73 13.08
N GLY A 5 -2.88 11.54 13.70
CA GLY A 5 -3.61 11.28 14.92
C GLY A 5 -5.13 11.20 14.76
N GLU A 6 -5.85 11.40 15.85
CA GLU A 6 -7.30 11.25 15.91
C GLU A 6 -8.09 12.38 15.25
N ASP A 7 -7.50 13.56 15.11
CA ASP A 7 -8.20 14.73 14.60
C ASP A 7 -8.49 14.61 13.11
N THR A 8 -9.67 15.07 12.72
CA THR A 8 -10.08 15.18 11.32
C THR A 8 -10.24 16.64 10.91
N PHE A 9 -10.52 16.90 9.62
CA PHE A 9 -10.87 18.23 9.13
C PHE A 9 -12.26 18.70 9.60
N PHE A 10 -13.04 17.84 10.26
CA PHE A 10 -14.39 18.13 10.72
C PHE A 10 -14.42 18.26 12.24
N LYS A 11 -14.83 19.42 12.73
CA LYS A 11 -14.94 19.68 14.17
C LYS A 11 -15.84 18.66 14.87
N GLY A 12 -15.32 17.99 15.89
CA GLY A 12 -16.05 16.99 16.69
C GLY A 12 -16.09 15.59 16.06
N VAL A 13 -15.53 15.39 14.88
CA VAL A 13 -15.37 14.07 14.26
C VAL A 13 -13.95 13.59 14.50
N LYS A 14 -13.81 12.40 15.05
CA LYS A 14 -12.52 11.75 15.35
C LYS A 14 -12.33 10.51 14.51
N LYS A 15 -11.09 10.21 14.14
CA LYS A 15 -10.70 8.94 13.55
C LYS A 15 -10.48 7.90 14.63
N LEU A 16 -10.93 6.67 14.40
CA LEU A 16 -10.46 5.53 15.16
C LEU A 16 -9.04 5.21 14.72
N MET A 17 -8.09 5.27 15.64
CA MET A 17 -6.68 5.03 15.31
C MET A 17 -6.45 3.58 14.86
N PRO A 18 -5.47 3.34 13.97
CA PRO A 18 -5.09 1.98 13.58
C PRO A 18 -4.83 1.09 14.80
N ALA A 19 -5.14 -0.19 14.66
CA ALA A 19 -5.00 -1.19 15.71
C ALA A 19 -5.82 -0.92 16.98
N HIS A 20 -6.90 -0.16 16.87
CA HIS A 20 -7.88 0.04 17.94
C HIS A 20 -9.23 -0.53 17.52
N TRP A 21 -10.00 -0.97 18.50
CA TRP A 21 -11.41 -1.26 18.36
C TRP A 21 -12.23 -0.29 19.21
N LEU A 22 -13.48 -0.12 18.83
CA LEU A 22 -14.43 0.75 19.49
C LEU A 22 -15.71 -0.05 19.79
N GLU A 23 -16.19 0.03 21.03
CA GLU A 23 -17.46 -0.52 21.45
C GLU A 23 -18.37 0.59 22.01
N TRP A 24 -19.61 0.64 21.53
CA TRP A 24 -20.66 1.45 22.11
C TRP A 24 -21.68 0.55 22.79
N LYS A 25 -21.78 0.64 24.13
CA LYS A 25 -22.68 -0.21 24.91
C LYS A 25 -23.32 0.59 26.04
N ALA A 26 -24.65 0.55 26.13
CA ALA A 26 -25.43 1.22 27.17
C ALA A 26 -25.06 2.70 27.41
N GLY A 27 -24.81 3.45 26.33
CA GLY A 27 -24.45 4.86 26.42
C GLY A 27 -22.97 5.13 26.73
N GLN A 28 -22.17 4.09 26.87
CA GLN A 28 -20.72 4.17 27.12
C GLN A 28 -19.92 3.83 25.86
N LEU A 29 -18.93 4.68 25.57
CA LEU A 29 -17.95 4.45 24.51
C LEU A 29 -16.67 3.93 25.12
N THR A 30 -16.20 2.78 24.63
CA THR A 30 -14.89 2.20 24.97
C THR A 30 -14.04 2.14 23.73
N VAL A 31 -12.81 2.64 23.80
CA VAL A 31 -11.79 2.53 22.74
C VAL A 31 -10.57 1.86 23.34
N GLN A 32 -10.09 0.80 22.68
CA GLN A 32 -8.93 0.06 23.16
C GLN A 32 -8.02 -0.35 22.01
N ARG A 33 -6.71 -0.23 22.24
CA ARG A 33 -5.69 -0.72 21.33
C ARG A 33 -5.51 -2.24 21.50
N TYR A 34 -5.61 -2.98 20.41
CA TYR A 34 -5.45 -4.46 20.41
C TYR A 34 -4.10 -4.91 19.83
N TRP A 35 -3.41 -4.06 19.09
CA TRP A 35 -2.14 -4.40 18.47
C TRP A 35 -1.18 -3.21 18.42
N GLN A 36 0.10 -3.49 18.46
CA GLN A 36 1.17 -2.53 18.16
C GLN A 36 2.38 -3.28 17.58
N PRO A 37 3.14 -2.64 16.66
CA PRO A 37 4.37 -3.23 16.16
C PRO A 37 5.36 -3.39 17.32
N LYS A 38 6.07 -4.53 17.31
CA LYS A 38 7.22 -4.78 18.18
C LYS A 38 8.43 -4.90 17.28
N PHE A 39 9.48 -4.16 17.63
CA PHE A 39 10.77 -4.24 16.96
C PHE A 39 11.70 -5.02 17.86
N ASP A 40 12.02 -6.23 17.46
CA ASP A 40 12.90 -7.15 18.19
C ASP A 40 13.93 -7.71 17.19
N PRO A 41 14.99 -6.90 16.87
CA PRO A 41 16.00 -7.32 15.91
C PRO A 41 16.71 -8.58 16.35
N ASP A 42 16.83 -9.53 15.45
CA ASP A 42 17.55 -10.79 15.66
C ASP A 42 18.71 -10.88 14.66
N ASP A 43 19.90 -10.58 15.13
CA ASP A 43 21.15 -10.63 14.36
C ASP A 43 21.78 -12.04 14.36
N SER A 44 21.16 -13.03 14.99
CA SER A 44 21.69 -14.40 15.09
C SER A 44 21.43 -15.22 13.82
N ARG A 45 20.48 -14.81 13.00
CA ARG A 45 20.06 -15.53 11.79
C ARG A 45 20.80 -15.06 10.55
N THR A 46 21.00 -15.97 9.62
CA THR A 46 21.53 -15.66 8.28
C THR A 46 20.45 -15.04 7.37
N LEU A 47 20.90 -14.40 6.30
CA LEU A 47 19.98 -13.87 5.28
C LEU A 47 19.11 -14.98 4.68
N GLU A 48 19.68 -16.14 4.39
CA GLU A 48 18.97 -17.29 3.81
C GLU A 48 17.85 -17.79 4.73
N GLU A 49 18.12 -17.88 6.04
CA GLU A 49 17.10 -18.28 7.02
C GLU A 49 15.94 -17.27 7.09
N TRP A 50 16.24 -15.95 6.96
CA TRP A 50 15.20 -14.91 6.89
C TRP A 50 14.40 -14.98 5.58
N GLU A 51 15.06 -15.21 4.44
CA GLU A 51 14.40 -15.36 3.14
C GLU A 51 13.42 -16.53 3.12
N ASP A 52 13.81 -17.67 3.71
CA ASP A 52 12.95 -18.84 3.82
C ASP A 52 11.74 -18.60 4.71
N GLU A 53 11.93 -17.98 5.88
CA GLU A 53 10.84 -17.67 6.81
C GLU A 53 9.88 -16.64 6.23
N ILE A 54 10.38 -15.57 5.63
CA ILE A 54 9.57 -14.56 4.96
C ILE A 54 8.77 -15.19 3.81
N SER A 55 9.43 -16.03 2.99
CA SER A 55 8.76 -16.71 1.88
C SER A 55 7.65 -17.63 2.36
N ALA A 56 7.85 -18.34 3.47
CA ALA A 56 6.83 -19.20 4.07
C ALA A 56 5.65 -18.38 4.60
N ALA A 57 5.93 -17.31 5.37
CA ALA A 57 4.92 -16.41 5.91
C ALA A 57 4.11 -15.71 4.82
N MET A 58 4.75 -15.26 3.75
CA MET A 58 4.09 -14.64 2.59
C MET A 58 3.15 -15.62 1.88
N LYS A 59 3.57 -16.87 1.67
CA LYS A 59 2.72 -17.90 1.06
C LYS A 59 1.48 -18.17 1.91
N GLU A 60 1.65 -18.33 3.22
CA GLU A 60 0.54 -18.54 4.15
C GLU A 60 -0.42 -17.35 4.15
N SER A 61 0.11 -16.14 4.27
CA SER A 61 -0.68 -14.91 4.24
C SER A 61 -1.48 -14.78 2.95
N VAL A 62 -0.85 -14.97 1.79
CA VAL A 62 -1.54 -14.88 0.50
C VAL A 62 -2.67 -15.92 0.39
N GLN A 63 -2.44 -17.15 0.85
CA GLN A 63 -3.49 -18.18 0.83
C GLN A 63 -4.66 -17.81 1.75
N ALA A 64 -4.38 -17.25 2.93
CA ALA A 64 -5.42 -16.77 3.83
C ALA A 64 -6.26 -15.63 3.23
N HIS A 65 -5.64 -14.73 2.48
CA HIS A 65 -6.32 -13.61 1.82
C HIS A 65 -7.09 -14.00 0.55
N LYS A 66 -6.83 -15.18 -0.01
CA LYS A 66 -7.53 -15.68 -1.20
C LYS A 66 -8.85 -16.38 -0.91
N ILE A 67 -9.24 -16.56 0.34
CA ILE A 67 -10.49 -17.24 0.69
C ILE A 67 -11.67 -16.42 0.18
N ALA A 68 -12.26 -16.86 -0.93
CA ALA A 68 -13.37 -16.19 -1.60
C ALA A 68 -14.22 -17.19 -2.39
N ASP A 69 -15.53 -16.91 -2.51
CA ASP A 69 -16.47 -17.68 -3.32
C ASP A 69 -16.58 -17.16 -4.78
N VAL A 70 -15.66 -16.27 -5.16
CA VAL A 70 -15.64 -15.60 -6.47
C VAL A 70 -14.23 -15.55 -7.01
N GLU A 71 -14.08 -15.25 -8.31
CA GLU A 71 -12.77 -14.99 -8.92
C GLU A 71 -12.01 -13.88 -8.18
N VAL A 72 -10.73 -14.12 -7.95
CA VAL A 72 -9.83 -13.18 -7.25
C VAL A 72 -8.84 -12.62 -8.26
N GLY A 73 -8.79 -11.29 -8.33
CA GLY A 73 -7.78 -10.57 -9.09
C GLY A 73 -6.63 -10.07 -8.24
N SER A 74 -5.63 -9.49 -8.88
CA SER A 74 -4.55 -8.75 -8.22
C SER A 74 -4.23 -7.47 -8.97
N PHE A 75 -3.96 -6.39 -8.23
CA PHE A 75 -3.31 -5.24 -8.82
C PHE A 75 -1.87 -5.60 -9.16
N LEU A 76 -1.40 -5.06 -10.28
CA LEU A 76 -0.06 -5.31 -10.76
C LEU A 76 0.54 -4.02 -11.30
N SER A 77 1.67 -3.62 -10.75
CA SER A 77 2.52 -2.53 -11.22
C SER A 77 3.85 -3.08 -11.76
N SER A 78 4.79 -2.21 -12.04
CA SER A 78 6.18 -2.60 -12.32
C SER A 78 6.99 -2.93 -11.05
N GLY A 79 6.40 -2.74 -9.87
CA GLY A 79 7.06 -2.95 -8.58
C GLY A 79 7.23 -4.43 -8.22
N VAL A 80 8.28 -4.73 -7.46
CA VAL A 80 8.60 -6.08 -6.97
C VAL A 80 7.45 -6.64 -6.13
N ASP A 81 6.88 -5.84 -5.24
CA ASP A 81 5.86 -6.26 -4.27
C ASP A 81 4.59 -6.77 -4.95
N SER A 82 4.05 -5.98 -5.89
CA SER A 82 2.85 -6.37 -6.63
C SER A 82 3.11 -7.58 -7.54
N SER A 83 4.30 -7.68 -8.12
CA SER A 83 4.71 -8.81 -8.96
C SER A 83 4.85 -10.09 -8.14
N TYR A 84 5.51 -10.00 -6.99
CA TYR A 84 5.66 -11.13 -6.07
C TYR A 84 4.31 -11.61 -5.54
N MET A 85 3.44 -10.67 -5.12
CA MET A 85 2.09 -10.98 -4.68
C MET A 85 1.28 -11.68 -5.78
N ALA A 86 1.28 -11.16 -7.00
CA ALA A 86 0.53 -11.74 -8.12
C ALA A 86 1.03 -13.15 -8.48
N ALA A 87 2.36 -13.37 -8.44
CA ALA A 87 2.94 -14.68 -8.70
C ALA A 87 2.59 -15.72 -7.62
N LEU A 88 2.66 -15.35 -6.33
CA LEU A 88 2.31 -16.24 -5.23
C LEU A 88 0.81 -16.54 -5.17
N ALA A 89 -0.01 -15.57 -5.51
CA ALA A 89 -1.44 -15.69 -5.39
C ALA A 89 -2.07 -16.60 -6.45
N HIS A 90 -1.42 -16.83 -7.59
CA HIS A 90 -2.01 -17.57 -8.71
C HIS A 90 -3.44 -17.08 -8.99
N VAL A 91 -3.57 -15.76 -9.19
CA VAL A 91 -4.86 -15.12 -9.40
C VAL A 91 -5.40 -15.39 -10.79
N ASP A 92 -6.72 -15.20 -10.98
CA ASP A 92 -7.37 -15.39 -12.26
C ASP A 92 -7.09 -14.25 -13.26
N LYS A 93 -6.90 -13.04 -12.73
CA LYS A 93 -6.74 -11.81 -13.52
C LYS A 93 -5.82 -10.82 -12.80
N THR A 94 -5.07 -10.04 -13.57
CA THR A 94 -4.31 -8.89 -13.06
C THR A 94 -4.81 -7.59 -13.66
N PHE A 95 -4.70 -6.51 -12.91
CA PHE A 95 -5.16 -5.17 -13.30
C PHE A 95 -4.04 -4.16 -13.13
N THR A 96 -3.85 -3.35 -14.15
CA THR A 96 -2.79 -2.35 -14.20
C THR A 96 -3.34 -1.05 -14.75
N VAL A 97 -2.91 0.07 -14.19
CA VAL A 97 -3.12 1.38 -14.78
C VAL A 97 -1.77 2.04 -15.05
N GLY A 98 -1.71 2.78 -16.14
CA GLY A 98 -0.59 3.64 -16.48
C GLY A 98 -1.12 5.00 -16.89
N PHE A 99 -0.22 5.88 -17.26
CA PHE A 99 -0.56 7.20 -17.76
C PHE A 99 -0.22 7.31 -19.24
N ALA A 100 -0.90 8.20 -19.96
CA ALA A 100 -0.61 8.46 -21.37
C ALA A 100 0.83 8.96 -21.60
N ASN A 101 1.48 9.52 -20.57
CA ASN A 101 2.90 9.86 -20.59
C ASN A 101 3.75 8.60 -20.34
N LYS A 102 4.55 8.23 -21.34
CA LYS A 102 5.43 7.04 -21.29
C LYS A 102 6.37 6.98 -20.08
N GLN A 103 6.77 8.12 -19.53
CA GLN A 103 7.64 8.17 -18.34
C GLN A 103 6.97 7.55 -17.12
N TYR A 104 5.65 7.54 -17.08
CA TYR A 104 4.84 7.05 -15.95
C TYR A 104 3.92 5.89 -16.37
N ASP A 105 4.24 5.24 -17.51
CA ASP A 105 3.46 4.12 -18.02
C ASP A 105 4.14 2.79 -17.70
N GLU A 106 3.54 2.02 -16.83
CA GLU A 106 4.02 0.71 -16.40
C GLU A 106 3.28 -0.45 -17.08
N THR A 107 2.35 -0.15 -17.98
CA THR A 107 1.43 -1.14 -18.53
C THR A 107 2.15 -2.21 -19.36
N ASP A 108 3.19 -1.84 -20.10
CA ASP A 108 3.93 -2.79 -20.95
C ASP A 108 4.66 -3.83 -20.10
N TYR A 109 5.33 -3.40 -19.02
CA TYR A 109 5.99 -4.31 -18.07
C TYR A 109 4.99 -5.26 -17.41
N ALA A 110 3.89 -4.74 -16.91
CA ALA A 110 2.87 -5.55 -16.24
C ALA A 110 2.24 -6.59 -17.19
N GLN A 111 2.05 -6.24 -18.46
CA GLN A 111 1.58 -7.18 -19.47
C GLN A 111 2.60 -8.29 -19.76
N GLU A 112 3.88 -7.94 -19.86
CA GLU A 112 4.95 -8.92 -20.03
C GLU A 112 5.03 -9.88 -18.84
N PHE A 113 5.05 -9.34 -17.63
CA PHE A 113 5.08 -10.14 -16.41
C PHE A 113 3.85 -11.05 -16.28
N SER A 114 2.65 -10.54 -16.58
CA SER A 114 1.43 -11.35 -16.56
C SER A 114 1.47 -12.51 -17.56
N LYS A 115 2.04 -12.30 -18.73
CA LYS A 115 2.27 -13.39 -19.70
C LYS A 115 3.23 -14.44 -19.13
N HIS A 116 4.28 -14.00 -18.44
CA HIS A 116 5.26 -14.89 -17.83
C HIS A 116 4.63 -15.81 -16.77
N ILE A 117 3.75 -15.27 -15.93
CA ILE A 117 3.03 -16.05 -14.91
C ILE A 117 1.75 -16.74 -15.44
N GLY A 118 1.44 -16.59 -16.74
CA GLY A 118 0.30 -17.25 -17.39
C GLY A 118 -1.07 -16.66 -17.03
N VAL A 119 -1.13 -15.40 -16.61
CA VAL A 119 -2.36 -14.72 -16.16
C VAL A 119 -2.74 -13.61 -17.15
N LYS A 120 -4.03 -13.40 -17.38
CA LYS A 120 -4.52 -12.31 -18.23
C LYS A 120 -4.42 -10.98 -17.50
N ASN A 121 -3.74 -10.00 -18.13
CA ASN A 121 -3.68 -8.63 -17.64
C ASN A 121 -4.72 -7.73 -18.32
N TYR A 122 -5.38 -6.88 -17.54
CA TYR A 122 -6.28 -5.82 -17.97
C TYR A 122 -5.60 -4.48 -17.68
N ALA A 123 -4.99 -3.91 -18.71
CA ALA A 123 -4.28 -2.64 -18.62
C ALA A 123 -5.15 -1.47 -19.10
N TYR A 124 -5.07 -0.35 -18.39
CA TYR A 124 -5.76 0.89 -18.74
C TYR A 124 -4.81 2.09 -18.65
N ARG A 125 -4.85 2.98 -19.65
CA ARG A 125 -4.05 4.22 -19.66
C ARG A 125 -4.94 5.41 -19.38
N ILE A 126 -4.63 6.10 -18.29
CA ILE A 126 -5.35 7.29 -17.81
C ILE A 126 -4.92 8.48 -18.65
N THR A 127 -5.89 9.22 -19.21
CA THR A 127 -5.60 10.48 -19.90
C THR A 127 -5.56 11.66 -18.93
N PRO A 128 -4.89 12.78 -19.29
CA PRO A 128 -4.92 13.99 -18.47
C PRO A 128 -6.34 14.52 -18.22
N GLU A 129 -7.21 14.43 -19.22
CA GLU A 129 -8.59 14.87 -19.12
C GLU A 129 -9.38 14.04 -18.11
N GLU A 130 -9.22 12.72 -18.14
CA GLU A 130 -9.84 11.81 -17.17
C GLU A 130 -9.32 12.03 -15.76
N TYR A 131 -8.01 12.27 -15.62
CA TYR A 131 -7.38 12.60 -14.34
C TYR A 131 -8.10 13.78 -13.67
N TRP A 132 -8.16 14.90 -14.36
CA TRP A 132 -8.75 16.12 -13.83
C TRP A 132 -10.27 16.02 -13.65
N ALA A 133 -10.97 15.38 -14.56
CA ALA A 133 -12.42 15.20 -14.48
C ALA A 133 -12.87 14.35 -13.28
N ASN A 134 -12.02 13.43 -12.81
CA ASN A 134 -12.36 12.55 -11.70
C ASN A 134 -11.78 12.99 -10.35
N LEU A 135 -10.91 14.00 -10.29
CA LEU A 135 -10.21 14.38 -9.07
C LEU A 135 -11.16 14.71 -7.91
N GLY A 136 -12.23 15.44 -8.15
CA GLY A 136 -13.23 15.76 -7.13
C GLY A 136 -13.94 14.52 -6.58
N LYS A 137 -14.26 13.55 -7.44
CA LYS A 137 -14.85 12.28 -7.05
C LYS A 137 -13.87 11.43 -6.25
N ILE A 138 -12.59 11.40 -6.64
CA ILE A 138 -11.54 10.68 -5.94
C ILE A 138 -11.40 11.24 -4.53
N GLN A 139 -11.28 12.57 -4.38
CA GLN A 139 -11.19 13.21 -3.07
C GLN A 139 -12.43 12.94 -2.19
N TYR A 140 -13.61 12.86 -2.78
CA TYR A 140 -14.82 12.48 -2.04
C TYR A 140 -14.72 11.07 -1.45
N HIS A 141 -14.18 10.11 -2.21
CA HIS A 141 -14.01 8.72 -1.73
C HIS A 141 -12.84 8.53 -0.77
N MET A 142 -11.95 9.51 -0.65
CA MET A 142 -10.87 9.48 0.35
C MET A 142 -11.33 9.94 1.74
N ASP A 143 -12.57 10.43 1.89
CA ASP A 143 -13.21 10.94 3.10
C ASP A 143 -12.52 12.16 3.74
N GLU A 144 -11.26 12.37 3.49
CA GLU A 144 -10.52 13.55 3.90
C GLU A 144 -9.58 14.03 2.78
N PRO A 145 -9.19 15.33 2.74
CA PRO A 145 -8.26 15.84 1.74
C PRO A 145 -6.90 15.14 1.83
N LEU A 146 -6.60 14.33 0.84
CA LEU A 146 -5.34 13.62 0.70
C LEU A 146 -4.59 14.12 -0.54
N ALA A 147 -3.42 14.75 -0.33
CA ALA A 147 -2.58 15.23 -1.42
C ALA A 147 -1.58 14.15 -1.85
N ASP A 148 -2.09 13.04 -2.37
CA ASP A 148 -1.29 11.95 -2.90
C ASP A 148 -1.76 11.59 -4.33
N ALA A 149 -0.86 11.70 -5.29
CA ALA A 149 -1.14 11.36 -6.68
C ALA A 149 -1.44 9.85 -6.88
N ALA A 150 -0.94 8.98 -6.01
CA ALA A 150 -1.20 7.55 -6.05
C ALA A 150 -2.70 7.22 -5.89
N SER A 151 -3.46 8.07 -5.17
CA SER A 151 -4.91 7.92 -5.01
C SER A 151 -5.66 7.91 -6.34
N VAL A 152 -5.18 8.65 -7.34
CA VAL A 152 -5.77 8.69 -8.68
C VAL A 152 -5.55 7.36 -9.39
N ALA A 153 -4.32 6.85 -9.41
CA ALA A 153 -4.02 5.54 -9.98
C ALA A 153 -4.85 4.43 -9.31
N LEU A 154 -4.93 4.47 -7.98
CA LEU A 154 -5.72 3.53 -7.18
C LEU A 154 -7.21 3.57 -7.55
N TYR A 155 -7.79 4.75 -7.72
CA TYR A 155 -9.18 4.88 -8.17
C TYR A 155 -9.41 4.21 -9.52
N PHE A 156 -8.55 4.49 -10.50
CA PHE A 156 -8.72 3.96 -11.85
C PHE A 156 -8.48 2.45 -11.91
N VAL A 157 -7.49 1.90 -11.19
CA VAL A 157 -7.27 0.46 -11.16
C VAL A 157 -8.43 -0.27 -10.50
N ASN A 158 -9.00 0.27 -9.42
CA ASN A 158 -10.20 -0.25 -8.79
C ASN A 158 -11.41 -0.18 -9.73
N ARG A 159 -11.59 0.92 -10.46
CA ARG A 159 -12.66 1.08 -11.46
C ARG A 159 -12.57 -0.01 -12.54
N GLU A 160 -11.38 -0.29 -13.04
CA GLU A 160 -11.20 -1.31 -14.08
C GLU A 160 -11.35 -2.73 -13.51
N ALA A 161 -10.80 -2.98 -12.32
CA ALA A 161 -10.94 -4.28 -11.66
C ALA A 161 -12.39 -4.61 -11.33
N SER A 162 -13.18 -3.64 -10.86
CA SER A 162 -14.60 -3.84 -10.48
C SER A 162 -15.51 -4.28 -11.64
N LYS A 163 -15.07 -4.06 -12.89
CA LYS A 163 -15.78 -4.55 -14.08
C LYS A 163 -15.62 -6.07 -14.31
N GLN A 164 -14.61 -6.67 -13.66
CA GLN A 164 -14.19 -8.04 -13.94
C GLN A 164 -14.24 -8.95 -12.71
N VAL A 165 -13.92 -8.44 -11.54
CA VAL A 165 -13.83 -9.19 -10.28
C VAL A 165 -14.45 -8.40 -9.12
N LYS A 166 -14.81 -9.11 -8.05
CA LYS A 166 -15.29 -8.49 -6.80
C LYS A 166 -14.24 -8.44 -5.71
N VAL A 167 -13.20 -9.26 -5.82
CA VAL A 167 -12.09 -9.34 -4.88
C VAL A 167 -10.79 -9.10 -5.65
N CYS A 168 -9.95 -8.23 -5.11
CA CYS A 168 -8.65 -7.94 -5.68
C CYS A 168 -7.60 -7.84 -4.57
N LEU A 169 -6.49 -8.54 -4.74
CA LEU A 169 -5.34 -8.46 -3.84
C LEU A 169 -4.46 -7.27 -4.22
N SER A 170 -3.75 -6.73 -3.24
CA SER A 170 -2.80 -5.64 -3.39
C SER A 170 -1.49 -5.95 -2.67
N GLY A 171 -0.39 -5.39 -3.14
CA GLY A 171 0.93 -5.43 -2.50
C GLY A 171 1.15 -4.35 -1.44
N GLU A 172 0.10 -3.62 -1.06
CA GLU A 172 0.19 -2.54 -0.06
C GLU A 172 0.72 -3.04 1.29
N GLY A 173 1.57 -2.23 1.92
CA GLY A 173 2.19 -2.54 3.22
C GLY A 173 3.57 -3.19 3.13
N ALA A 174 4.02 -3.61 1.95
CA ALA A 174 5.34 -4.23 1.79
C ALA A 174 6.47 -3.24 2.08
N ASP A 175 6.38 -2.01 1.59
CA ASP A 175 7.37 -0.96 1.87
C ASP A 175 7.51 -0.66 3.37
N GLU A 176 6.41 -0.71 4.12
CA GLU A 176 6.38 -0.51 5.56
C GLU A 176 7.06 -1.64 6.32
N PHE A 177 6.84 -2.89 5.90
CA PHE A 177 7.44 -4.07 6.55
C PHE A 177 8.89 -4.30 6.15
N PHE A 178 9.24 -4.05 4.90
CA PHE A 178 10.58 -4.36 4.35
C PHE A 178 11.46 -3.14 4.14
N GLY A 179 11.01 -1.95 4.58
CA GLY A 179 11.81 -0.73 4.52
C GLY A 179 12.06 -0.22 3.09
N GLY A 180 11.08 -0.39 2.17
CA GLY A 180 11.20 -0.04 0.76
C GLY A 180 11.28 1.46 0.49
N TYR A 181 10.70 2.31 1.34
CA TYR A 181 10.71 3.75 1.15
C TYR A 181 12.08 4.39 1.37
N ASN A 182 12.46 5.30 0.50
CA ASN A 182 13.73 6.03 0.63
C ASN A 182 13.84 6.82 1.93
N ILE A 183 12.73 7.24 2.53
CA ILE A 183 12.72 7.96 3.81
C ILE A 183 13.34 7.15 4.95
N TYR A 184 13.29 5.81 4.88
CA TYR A 184 13.93 4.96 5.88
C TYR A 184 15.47 5.02 5.83
N LYS A 185 16.04 5.47 4.71
CA LYS A 185 17.48 5.65 4.52
C LYS A 185 17.99 7.01 5.01
N GLU A 186 17.10 8.01 5.19
CA GLU A 186 17.48 9.36 5.57
C GLU A 186 18.29 9.43 6.87
N PRO A 187 17.93 8.71 7.96
CA PRO A 187 18.74 8.74 9.18
C PRO A 187 20.20 8.34 8.98
N PHE A 188 20.44 7.45 8.00
CA PHE A 188 21.81 6.99 7.70
C PHE A 188 22.58 7.98 6.82
N THR A 189 21.89 8.82 6.04
CA THR A 189 22.53 9.83 5.17
C THR A 189 22.93 11.08 5.92
N VAL A 190 22.30 11.37 7.06
CA VAL A 190 22.53 12.56 7.88
C VAL A 190 23.36 12.29 9.16
N THR A 191 24.04 11.15 9.22
CA THR A 191 24.87 10.77 10.39
C THR A 191 25.94 11.80 10.76
N TRP A 192 26.41 12.61 9.81
CA TRP A 192 27.33 13.74 10.09
C TRP A 192 26.66 14.80 10.98
N TYR A 193 25.35 15.00 10.85
CA TYR A 193 24.59 15.94 11.69
C TYR A 193 24.57 15.50 13.15
N ASP A 194 24.51 14.18 13.39
CA ASP A 194 24.50 13.62 14.74
C ASP A 194 25.85 13.79 15.47
N LYS A 195 26.93 14.01 14.72
CA LYS A 195 28.25 14.34 15.27
C LYS A 195 28.37 15.78 15.72
N ILE A 196 27.41 16.65 15.36
CA ILE A 196 27.41 18.05 15.80
C ILE A 196 26.86 18.10 17.24
N PRO A 197 27.55 18.77 18.18
CA PRO A 197 27.08 18.95 19.56
C PRO A 197 25.67 19.55 19.61
N LEU A 198 24.82 19.05 20.49
CA LEU A 198 23.44 19.45 20.61
C LEU A 198 23.18 20.96 20.71
N PRO A 199 24.01 21.77 21.46
CA PRO A 199 23.84 23.22 21.49
C PRO A 199 23.97 23.89 20.13
N ILE A 200 24.85 23.37 19.27
CA ILE A 200 25.06 23.89 17.91
C ILE A 200 23.88 23.49 17.02
N ARG A 201 23.41 22.24 17.11
CA ARG A 201 22.25 21.78 16.37
C ARG A 201 20.96 22.57 16.65
N ARG A 202 20.83 23.12 17.88
CA ARG A 202 19.69 23.96 18.28
C ARG A 202 19.79 25.40 17.83
N ALA A 203 20.97 25.84 17.36
CA ALA A 203 21.21 27.20 16.90
C ALA A 203 21.17 27.33 15.37
N ILE A 204 21.11 26.20 14.65
CA ILE A 204 20.93 26.11 13.20
C ILE A 204 19.45 25.82 12.90
#